data_c037179f4910c10579f22677d41c7ee8
#
_entry.id   c037179f4910c10579f22677d41c7ee8
#
_cell.length_a   1.000
_cell.length_b   1.000
_cell.length_c   1.000
_cell.angle_alpha   90.00
_cell.angle_beta   90.00
_cell.angle_gamma   90.00
#
_symmetry.space_group_name_H-M   'P 1'
#
loop_
_entity.id
_entity.type
_entity.pdbx_description
1 polymer ?
#
loop_
_entity_poly.entity_id
_entity_poly.type
_entity_poly.pdbx_seq_one_letter_code
_entity_poly.pdbx_strand_id
1 'polypeptide(L)' 'MSEITVRVTHNFGNKMIYPVCPVAVKLAELAGTKTFTEKAINIIRELGYTIKVETPEV' A
#
# COMPACT_ATOMS: atom_id res chain seq x y z
N MET A 1 -17.73 0.61 -1.56
CA MET A 1 -16.49 0.48 -2.32
C MET A 1 -15.38 1.20 -1.58
N SER A 2 -14.30 0.51 -1.39
CA SER A 2 -13.20 1.04 -0.60
C SER A 2 -11.98 1.25 -1.47
N GLU A 3 -11.33 2.37 -1.24
CA GLU A 3 -10.13 2.71 -1.98
C GLU A 3 -9.05 3.08 -0.98
N ILE A 4 -7.84 2.60 -1.22
CA ILE A 4 -6.71 2.97 -0.40
C ILE A 4 -5.65 3.62 -1.28
N THR A 5 -4.88 4.51 -0.68
CA THR A 5 -3.81 5.19 -1.39
C THR A 5 -2.48 4.73 -0.81
N VAL A 6 -1.57 4.39 -1.69
CA VAL A 6 -0.24 3.94 -1.30
C VAL A 6 0.79 4.74 -2.08
N ARG A 7 2.01 4.76 -1.56
CA ARG A 7 3.13 5.40 -2.24
C ARG A 7 4.16 4.33 -2.55
N VAL A 8 4.61 4.29 -3.78
CA VAL A 8 5.62 3.33 -4.21
C VAL A 8 6.95 4.04 -4.35
N THR A 9 7.96 3.51 -3.70
CA THR A 9 9.33 4.01 -3.83
C THR A 9 10.25 2.88 -4.19
N HIS A 10 11.39 3.24 -4.77
CA HIS A 10 12.43 2.26 -5.11
C HIS A 10 13.68 2.64 -4.36
N ASN A 11 14.24 1.69 -3.66
CA ASN A 11 15.44 1.92 -2.86
C ASN A 11 16.39 0.76 -3.07
N PHE A 12 17.53 1.03 -3.68
CA PHE A 12 18.54 0.00 -3.97
C PHE A 12 17.94 -1.17 -4.74
N GLY A 13 17.09 -0.87 -5.71
CA GLY A 13 16.48 -1.90 -6.52
C GLY A 13 15.30 -2.59 -5.86
N ASN A 14 14.98 -2.24 -4.63
CA ASN A 14 13.85 -2.82 -3.94
C ASN A 14 12.65 -1.89 -4.00
N LYS A 15 11.50 -2.48 -4.29
CA LYS A 15 10.26 -1.74 -4.37
C LYS A 15 9.60 -1.74 -3.00
N MET A 16 9.31 -0.54 -2.50
CA MET A 16 8.67 -0.38 -1.20
C MET A 16 7.31 0.28 -1.40
N ILE A 17 6.29 -0.25 -0.76
CA ILE A 17 4.93 0.27 -0.87
C ILE A 17 4.50 0.76 0.51
N TYR A 18 4.34 2.08 0.64
CA TYR A 18 3.98 2.69 1.91
C TYR A 18 2.50 3.05 1.94
N PRO A 19 1.82 2.84 3.07
CA PRO A 19 0.46 3.32 3.21
C PRO A 19 0.43 4.84 3.34
N VAL A 20 -0.53 5.47 2.67
CA VAL A 20 -0.66 6.92 2.71
C VAL A 20 -1.93 7.35 3.43
N CYS A 21 -3.05 6.73 3.12
CA CYS A 21 -4.31 7.11 3.74
C CYS A 21 -4.51 6.35 5.05
N PRO A 22 -5.39 6.86 5.94
CA PRO A 22 -5.61 6.22 7.23
C PRO A 22 -6.05 4.77 7.12
N VAL A 23 -6.86 4.44 6.13
CA VAL A 23 -7.31 3.06 5.94
C VAL A 23 -6.13 2.18 5.58
N ALA A 24 -5.26 2.66 4.70
CA ALA A 24 -4.07 1.90 4.32
C ALA A 24 -3.16 1.67 5.52
N VAL A 25 -3.00 2.69 6.37
CA VAL A 25 -2.20 2.55 7.57
C VAL A 25 -2.78 1.47 8.48
N LYS A 26 -4.09 1.47 8.64
CA LYS A 26 -4.74 0.45 9.47
C LYS A 26 -4.53 -0.94 8.90
N LEU A 27 -4.61 -1.09 7.59
CA LEU A 27 -4.40 -2.39 6.97
C LEU A 27 -2.97 -2.87 7.17
N ALA A 28 -2.01 -1.95 7.10
CA ALA A 28 -0.61 -2.31 7.35
C ALA A 28 -0.41 -2.75 8.79
N GLU A 29 -1.05 -2.06 9.73
CA GLU A 29 -0.99 -2.45 11.13
C GLU A 29 -1.57 -3.84 11.36
N LEU A 30 -2.66 -4.12 10.68
CA LEU A 30 -3.30 -5.41 10.79
C LEU A 30 -2.38 -6.52 10.29
N ALA A 31 -1.62 -6.22 9.23
CA ALA A 31 -0.67 -7.18 8.68
C ALA A 31 0.61 -7.27 9.51
N GLY A 32 0.78 -6.34 10.46
CA GLY A 32 1.96 -6.34 11.31
C GLY A 32 3.20 -5.80 10.66
N THR A 33 3.04 -4.99 9.62
CA THR A 33 4.16 -4.45 8.88
C THR A 33 4.02 -2.93 8.73
N LYS A 34 5.12 -2.26 8.44
CA LYS A 34 5.10 -0.83 8.19
C LYS A 34 4.90 -0.52 6.72
N THR A 35 5.20 -1.48 5.86
CA THR A 35 5.03 -1.33 4.43
C THR A 35 4.27 -2.53 3.91
N PHE A 36 3.69 -2.38 2.71
CA PHE A 36 2.98 -3.47 2.08
C PHE A 36 3.93 -4.28 1.20
N THR A 37 3.77 -5.60 1.25
CA THR A 37 4.41 -6.48 0.29
C THR A 37 3.47 -6.65 -0.90
N GLU A 38 3.98 -7.19 -2.00
CA GLU A 38 3.12 -7.47 -3.15
C GLU A 38 2.02 -8.45 -2.77
N LYS A 39 2.36 -9.41 -1.91
CA LYS A 39 1.38 -10.37 -1.45
C LYS A 39 0.25 -9.68 -0.69
N ALA A 40 0.61 -8.73 0.18
CA ALA A 40 -0.39 -8.01 0.94
C ALA A 40 -1.30 -7.19 0.01
N ILE A 41 -0.73 -6.57 -1.00
CA ILE A 41 -1.49 -5.78 -1.96
C ILE A 41 -2.49 -6.68 -2.70
N ASN A 42 -2.05 -7.86 -3.11
CA ASN A 42 -2.96 -8.78 -3.79
C ASN A 42 -4.11 -9.20 -2.90
N ILE A 43 -3.84 -9.45 -1.63
CA ILE A 43 -4.90 -9.84 -0.69
C ILE A 43 -5.88 -8.68 -0.51
N ILE A 44 -5.38 -7.46 -0.42
CA ILE A 44 -6.23 -6.29 -0.26
C ILE A 44 -7.15 -6.14 -1.48
N ARG A 45 -6.62 -6.36 -2.67
CA ARG A 45 -7.44 -6.33 -3.88
C ARG A 45 -8.52 -7.40 -3.85
N GLU A 46 -8.19 -8.58 -3.37
CA GLU A 46 -9.16 -9.66 -3.29
C GLU A 46 -10.28 -9.33 -2.32
N LEU A 47 -10.00 -8.48 -1.34
CA LEU A 47 -11.02 -8.05 -0.40
C LEU A 47 -11.95 -7.00 -1.00
N GLY A 48 -11.66 -6.53 -2.20
CA GLY A 48 -12.52 -5.56 -2.88
C GLY A 48 -12.03 -4.13 -2.82
N TYR A 49 -10.83 -3.91 -2.35
CA TYR A 49 -10.27 -2.56 -2.31
C TYR A 49 -9.63 -2.18 -3.64
N THR A 50 -9.74 -0.91 -3.96
CA THR A 50 -9.05 -0.35 -5.12
C THR A 50 -7.77 0.29 -4.64
N ILE A 51 -6.67 -0.03 -5.29
CA ILE A 51 -5.36 0.50 -4.91
C ILE A 51 -5.04 1.70 -5.79
N LYS A 52 -4.86 2.84 -5.17
CA LYS A 52 -4.45 4.05 -5.88
C LYS A 52 -3.02 4.36 -5.50
N VAL A 53 -2.18 4.56 -6.50
CA VAL A 53 -0.76 4.86 -6.26
C VAL A 53 -0.57 6.35 -6.35
N GLU A 54 0.00 6.92 -5.28
CA GLU A 54 0.36 8.32 -5.26
C GLU A 54 1.81 8.44 -5.69
N THR A 55 2.04 9.13 -6.81
CA THR A 55 3.40 9.35 -7.25
C THR A 55 3.90 10.67 -6.70
N PRO A 56 5.12 10.71 -6.19
CA PRO A 56 5.65 11.96 -5.68
C PRO A 56 5.83 12.96 -6.82
N GLU A 57 5.43 14.17 -6.53
CA GLU A 57 5.67 15.26 -7.45
C GLU A 57 7.06 15.77 -7.23
N VAL A 58 7.77 15.95 -8.29
CA VAL A 58 9.13 16.48 -8.19
C VAL A 58 9.12 17.97 -8.44
#